data_f0e615b529a827a752af35f763d0dc93
#
_entry.id   f0e615b529a827a752af35f763d0dc93
#
_cell.length_a   1.000
_cell.length_b   1.000
_cell.length_c   1.000
_cell.angle_alpha   90.00
_cell.angle_beta   90.00
_cell.angle_gamma   90.00
#
_symmetry.space_group_name_H-M   'P 1'
#
loop_
_entity.id
_entity.type
_entity.pdbx_description
1 polymer ?
#
loop_
_entity_poly.entity_id
_entity_poly.type
_entity_poly.pdbx_seq_one_letter_code
_entity_poly.pdbx_strand_id
1 'polypeptide(L)'
;DISHSSVERVILPDSTINVDYCLHKLTGIVDKLLVYPDAMLHNMNRTGGLIYSQRILTALVNKGILRQTAYVWVQRNAMKRWLDKEDFRTNVEKDADISAHLTKEEIDACFDYQYFLRNIDNIFARFDL
;
A
#
# COMPACT_ATOMS: atom_id res chain seq x y z
N ASP A 1 1.33 -10.98 -45.44
CA ASP A 1 1.49 -9.68 -46.10
C ASP A 1 2.92 -9.15 -45.90
N ILE A 2 3.59 -8.94 -47.00
CA ILE A 2 5.00 -8.44 -47.04
C ILE A 2 5.13 -6.95 -46.69
N SER A 3 4.02 -6.21 -46.66
CA SER A 3 4.00 -4.75 -46.45
C SER A 3 4.57 -4.30 -45.09
N HIS A 4 4.55 -5.17 -44.08
CA HIS A 4 5.08 -4.85 -42.74
C HIS A 4 6.57 -5.19 -42.58
N SER A 5 7.15 -5.93 -43.48
CA SER A 5 8.52 -6.46 -43.36
C SER A 5 9.60 -5.36 -43.30
N SER A 6 9.39 -4.23 -43.96
CA SER A 6 10.31 -3.08 -43.87
C SER A 6 10.24 -2.38 -42.51
N VAL A 7 9.03 -2.28 -41.93
CA VAL A 7 8.81 -1.68 -40.64
C VAL A 7 9.37 -2.57 -39.52
N GLU A 8 9.15 -3.88 -39.61
CA GLU A 8 9.66 -4.85 -38.64
C GLU A 8 11.19 -4.87 -38.55
N ARG A 9 11.88 -4.66 -39.68
CA ARG A 9 13.35 -4.56 -39.71
C ARG A 9 13.91 -3.39 -38.90
N VAL A 10 13.12 -2.36 -38.70
CA VAL A 10 13.48 -1.19 -37.87
C VAL A 10 12.98 -1.33 -36.49
N ILE A 11 11.68 -1.64 -36.29
CA ILE A 11 11.05 -1.66 -34.97
C ILE A 11 11.67 -2.71 -34.05
N LEU A 12 11.92 -3.92 -34.53
CA LEU A 12 12.42 -4.99 -33.68
C LEU A 12 13.83 -4.70 -33.14
N PRO A 13 14.83 -4.37 -33.96
CA PRO A 13 16.15 -4.03 -33.44
C PRO A 13 16.14 -2.76 -32.59
N ASP A 14 15.45 -1.70 -33.02
CA ASP A 14 15.39 -0.45 -32.25
C ASP A 14 14.73 -0.65 -30.87
N SER A 15 13.64 -1.43 -30.79
CA SER A 15 12.99 -1.73 -29.53
C SER A 15 13.88 -2.54 -28.59
N THR A 16 14.59 -3.54 -29.09
CA THR A 16 15.50 -4.35 -28.26
C THR A 16 16.70 -3.54 -27.77
N ILE A 17 17.30 -2.70 -28.64
CA ILE A 17 18.39 -1.79 -28.23
C ILE A 17 17.92 -0.80 -27.17
N ASN A 18 16.72 -0.22 -27.33
CA ASN A 18 16.18 0.71 -26.33
C ASN A 18 15.90 0.02 -25.00
N VAL A 19 15.36 -1.20 -25.00
CA VAL A 19 15.12 -1.97 -23.78
C VAL A 19 16.43 -2.28 -23.08
N ASP A 20 17.44 -2.75 -23.80
CA ASP A 20 18.76 -3.04 -23.24
C ASP A 20 19.38 -1.78 -22.59
N TYR A 21 19.35 -0.66 -23.31
CA TYR A 21 19.82 0.61 -22.78
C TYR A 21 19.07 1.04 -21.50
N CYS A 22 17.73 0.94 -21.51
CA CYS A 22 16.90 1.28 -20.34
C CYS A 22 17.21 0.38 -19.13
N LEU A 23 17.36 -0.92 -19.34
CA LEU A 23 17.72 -1.87 -18.30
C LEU A 23 19.10 -1.55 -17.72
N HIS A 24 20.09 -1.29 -18.58
CA HIS A 24 21.42 -0.88 -18.11
C HIS A 24 21.38 0.39 -17.26
N LYS A 25 20.63 1.42 -17.69
CA LYS A 25 20.45 2.66 -16.94
C LYS A 25 19.72 2.43 -15.62
N LEU A 26 18.64 1.64 -15.63
CA LEU A 26 17.86 1.30 -14.44
C LEU A 26 18.73 0.56 -13.41
N THR A 27 19.52 -0.41 -13.86
CA THR A 27 20.46 -1.13 -12.98
C THR A 27 21.41 -0.15 -12.28
N GLY A 28 22.00 0.79 -13.01
CA GLY A 28 22.88 1.78 -12.41
C GLY A 28 22.20 2.77 -11.45
N ILE A 29 20.89 3.01 -11.60
CA ILE A 29 20.09 3.81 -10.66
C ILE A 29 19.80 3.02 -9.40
N VAL A 30 19.34 1.78 -9.55
CA VAL A 30 19.01 0.90 -8.41
C VAL A 30 20.24 0.59 -7.57
N ASP A 31 21.37 0.30 -8.20
CA ASP A 31 22.66 0.00 -7.55
C ASP A 31 23.17 1.16 -6.66
N LYS A 32 22.82 2.39 -7.02
CA LYS A 32 23.20 3.62 -6.30
C LYS A 32 22.06 4.22 -5.49
N LEU A 33 20.97 3.48 -5.28
CA LEU A 33 19.80 3.98 -4.58
C LEU A 33 20.14 4.29 -3.10
N LEU A 34 19.89 5.54 -2.70
CA LEU A 34 19.99 5.94 -1.30
C LEU A 34 18.65 5.71 -0.61
N VAL A 35 18.67 4.86 0.42
CA VAL A 35 17.47 4.53 1.21
C VAL A 35 17.58 5.22 2.57
N TYR A 36 16.51 5.92 2.96
CA TYR A 36 16.38 6.61 4.24
C TYR A 36 15.24 6.01 5.07
N PRO A 37 15.46 4.91 5.80
CA PRO A 37 14.38 4.16 6.48
C PRO A 37 13.58 5.03 7.46
N ASP A 38 14.23 5.88 8.21
CA ASP A 38 13.57 6.77 9.19
C ASP A 38 12.65 7.78 8.50
N ALA A 39 13.09 8.35 7.36
CA ALA A 39 12.28 9.26 6.57
C ALA A 39 11.08 8.53 5.92
N MET A 40 11.26 7.28 5.48
CA MET A 40 10.18 6.44 4.96
C MET A 40 9.13 6.18 6.03
N LEU A 41 9.54 5.77 7.23
CA LEU A 41 8.65 5.54 8.36
C LEU A 41 7.93 6.83 8.80
N HIS A 42 8.66 7.95 8.87
CA HIS A 42 8.07 9.26 9.15
C HIS A 42 6.99 9.62 8.12
N ASN A 43 7.28 9.46 6.83
CA ASN A 43 6.33 9.76 5.76
C ASN A 43 5.09 8.87 5.79
N MET A 44 5.24 7.60 6.11
CA MET A 44 4.13 6.66 6.29
C MET A 44 3.19 7.13 7.42
N ASN A 45 3.76 7.65 8.51
CA ASN A 45 3.01 8.11 9.68
C ASN A 45 2.43 9.53 9.54
N ARG A 46 2.81 10.31 8.50
CA ARG A 46 2.35 11.70 8.31
C ARG A 46 0.84 11.87 8.30
N THR A 47 0.13 10.88 7.80
CA THR A 47 -1.34 10.90 7.75
C THR A 47 -2.00 10.60 9.10
N GLY A 48 -1.22 10.29 10.17
CA GLY A 48 -1.74 9.97 11.49
C GLY A 48 -2.63 8.72 11.48
N GLY A 49 -2.16 7.68 10.80
CA GLY A 49 -2.81 6.38 10.76
C GLY A 49 -3.90 6.19 9.70
N LEU A 50 -4.27 7.22 8.91
CA LEU A 50 -5.32 7.10 7.88
C LEU A 50 -5.04 6.02 6.83
N ILE A 51 -3.78 5.67 6.59
CA ILE A 51 -3.39 4.58 5.69
C ILE A 51 -3.99 3.22 6.10
N TYR A 52 -4.34 3.05 7.38
CA TYR A 52 -4.92 1.83 7.92
C TYR A 52 -6.45 1.80 7.90
N SER A 53 -7.12 2.86 7.45
CA SER A 53 -8.59 2.97 7.44
C SER A 53 -9.26 1.80 6.69
N GLN A 54 -8.67 1.37 5.58
CA GLN A 54 -9.16 0.21 4.82
C GLN A 54 -9.06 -1.10 5.62
N ARG A 55 -8.07 -1.24 6.48
CA ARG A 55 -7.92 -2.42 7.36
C ARG A 55 -9.05 -2.51 8.37
N ILE A 56 -9.37 -1.39 9.03
CA ILE A 56 -10.50 -1.29 9.96
C ILE A 56 -11.82 -1.60 9.25
N LEU A 57 -12.03 -1.00 8.06
CA LEU A 57 -13.23 -1.28 7.24
C LEU A 57 -13.36 -2.78 6.96
N THR A 58 -12.28 -3.41 6.51
CA THR A 58 -12.29 -4.84 6.17
C THR A 58 -12.52 -5.71 7.40
N ALA A 59 -11.92 -5.37 8.55
CA ALA A 59 -12.12 -6.10 9.79
C ALA A 59 -13.59 -6.06 10.24
N LEU A 60 -14.25 -4.91 10.17
CA LEU A 60 -15.68 -4.76 10.48
C LEU A 60 -16.56 -5.58 9.51
N VAL A 61 -16.27 -5.56 8.22
CA VAL A 61 -17.00 -6.35 7.22
C VAL A 61 -16.84 -7.85 7.49
N ASN A 62 -15.64 -8.30 7.89
CA ASN A 62 -15.40 -9.70 8.26
C ASN A 62 -16.17 -10.12 9.53
N LYS A 63 -16.55 -9.17 10.39
CA LYS A 63 -17.47 -9.41 11.53
C LYS A 63 -18.94 -9.41 11.14
N GLY A 64 -19.26 -9.28 9.85
CA GLY A 64 -20.64 -9.30 9.33
C GLY A 64 -21.32 -7.94 9.25
N ILE A 65 -20.61 -6.84 9.52
CA ILE A 65 -21.16 -5.50 9.38
C ILE A 65 -21.29 -5.14 7.91
N LEU A 66 -22.45 -4.61 7.51
CA LEU A 66 -22.66 -4.12 6.15
C LEU A 66 -21.58 -3.10 5.77
N ARG A 67 -20.98 -3.25 4.59
CA ARG A 67 -19.89 -2.40 4.11
C ARG A 67 -20.21 -0.90 4.19
N GLN A 68 -21.45 -0.50 3.85
CA GLN A 68 -21.89 0.89 3.91
C GLN A 68 -21.90 1.42 5.35
N THR A 69 -22.36 0.62 6.30
CA THR A 69 -22.36 0.97 7.73
C THR A 69 -20.94 1.10 8.27
N ALA A 70 -20.10 0.10 8.00
CA ALA A 70 -18.70 0.13 8.38
C ALA A 70 -17.96 1.33 7.77
N TYR A 71 -18.26 1.68 6.51
CA TYR A 71 -17.69 2.85 5.84
C TYR A 71 -18.03 4.15 6.56
N VAL A 72 -19.29 4.35 6.96
CA VAL A 72 -19.73 5.54 7.71
C VAL A 72 -18.98 5.68 9.04
N TRP A 73 -18.80 4.58 9.77
CA TRP A 73 -18.08 4.58 11.04
C TRP A 73 -16.60 4.92 10.86
N VAL A 74 -15.95 4.31 9.88
CA VAL A 74 -14.54 4.58 9.59
C VAL A 74 -14.35 6.02 9.07
N GLN A 75 -15.23 6.46 8.18
CA GLN A 75 -15.16 7.80 7.59
C GLN A 75 -15.30 8.91 8.64
N ARG A 76 -16.25 8.81 9.60
CA ARG A 76 -16.40 9.84 10.64
C ARG A 76 -15.13 10.00 11.48
N ASN A 77 -14.43 8.89 11.79
CA ASN A 77 -13.17 8.91 12.52
C ASN A 77 -12.00 9.44 11.68
N ALA A 78 -11.99 9.10 10.39
CA ALA A 78 -11.02 9.64 9.45
C ALA A 78 -11.18 11.15 9.25
N MET A 79 -12.42 11.66 9.22
CA MET A 79 -12.71 13.10 9.12
C MET A 79 -12.27 13.88 10.36
N LYS A 80 -12.43 13.34 11.57
CA LYS A 80 -11.86 13.94 12.80
C LYS A 80 -10.34 14.07 12.69
N ARG A 81 -9.65 13.04 12.22
CA ARG A 81 -8.21 13.12 11.96
C ARG A 81 -7.88 14.22 10.94
N TRP A 82 -8.65 14.32 9.86
CA TRP A 82 -8.39 15.26 8.78
C TRP A 82 -8.64 16.72 9.19
N LEU A 83 -9.77 16.99 9.83
CA LEU A 83 -10.22 18.34 10.20
C LEU A 83 -9.60 18.79 11.52
N ASP A 84 -9.69 17.95 12.57
CA ASP A 84 -9.38 18.32 13.95
C ASP A 84 -7.96 17.91 14.36
N LYS A 85 -7.23 17.22 13.45
CA LYS A 85 -5.87 16.68 13.68
C LYS A 85 -5.77 15.67 14.82
N GLU A 86 -6.90 15.10 15.24
CA GLU A 86 -6.93 14.02 16.22
C GLU A 86 -6.29 12.74 15.64
N ASP A 87 -5.69 11.91 16.50
CA ASP A 87 -5.09 10.66 16.05
C ASP A 87 -6.15 9.65 15.62
N PHE A 88 -6.02 9.09 14.41
CA PHE A 88 -7.04 8.21 13.84
C PHE A 88 -7.20 6.91 14.65
N ARG A 89 -6.10 6.33 15.14
CA ARG A 89 -6.15 5.12 15.98
C ARG A 89 -6.92 5.38 17.26
N THR A 90 -6.60 6.47 17.95
CA THR A 90 -7.29 6.88 19.18
C THR A 90 -8.79 7.11 18.94
N ASN A 91 -9.16 7.70 17.79
CA ASN A 91 -10.56 7.90 17.44
C ASN A 91 -11.29 6.57 17.21
N VAL A 92 -10.66 5.64 16.52
CA VAL A 92 -11.20 4.28 16.29
C VAL A 92 -11.39 3.52 17.59
N GLU A 93 -10.41 3.55 18.50
CA GLU A 93 -10.47 2.88 19.82
C GLU A 93 -11.59 3.44 20.72
N LYS A 94 -11.89 4.74 20.61
CA LYS A 94 -12.95 5.40 21.40
C LYS A 94 -14.34 5.32 20.76
N ASP A 95 -14.42 4.87 19.53
CA ASP A 95 -15.69 4.80 18.80
C ASP A 95 -16.52 3.62 19.29
N ALA A 96 -17.70 3.91 19.86
CA ALA A 96 -18.56 2.90 20.50
C ALA A 96 -19.06 1.85 19.51
N ASP A 97 -19.36 2.25 18.24
CA ASP A 97 -19.84 1.29 17.25
C ASP A 97 -18.72 0.36 16.80
N ILE A 98 -17.50 0.88 16.63
CA ILE A 98 -16.34 0.06 16.24
C ILE A 98 -15.91 -0.85 17.38
N SER A 99 -15.78 -0.33 18.59
CA SER A 99 -15.34 -1.09 19.77
C SER A 99 -16.34 -2.15 20.24
N ALA A 100 -17.61 -2.03 19.86
CA ALA A 100 -18.62 -3.07 20.08
C ALA A 100 -18.38 -4.33 19.20
N HIS A 101 -17.64 -4.21 18.12
CA HIS A 101 -17.44 -5.28 17.15
C HIS A 101 -15.98 -5.74 17.00
N LEU A 102 -15.01 -4.89 17.31
CA LEU A 102 -13.58 -5.19 17.25
C LEU A 102 -12.97 -5.09 18.64
N THR A 103 -12.22 -6.11 19.04
CA THR A 103 -11.41 -6.06 20.25
C THR A 103 -10.22 -5.13 20.08
N LYS A 104 -9.59 -4.76 21.19
CA LYS A 104 -8.38 -3.92 21.15
C LYS A 104 -7.26 -4.58 20.33
N GLU A 105 -7.07 -5.88 20.51
CA GLU A 105 -6.05 -6.66 19.79
C GLU A 105 -6.33 -6.70 18.28
N GLU A 106 -7.61 -6.79 17.88
CA GLU A 106 -7.99 -6.75 16.46
C GLU A 106 -7.77 -5.36 15.86
N ILE A 107 -8.04 -4.30 16.62
CA ILE A 107 -7.73 -2.93 16.22
C ILE A 107 -6.21 -2.76 16.08
N ASP A 108 -5.43 -3.19 17.09
CA ASP A 108 -3.96 -3.13 17.06
C ASP A 108 -3.38 -3.84 15.84
N ALA A 109 -3.88 -5.02 15.51
CA ALA A 109 -3.48 -5.77 14.32
C ALA A 109 -3.81 -5.03 13.00
N CYS A 110 -4.83 -4.16 12.99
CA CYS A 110 -5.14 -3.34 11.82
C CYS A 110 -4.11 -2.23 11.60
N PHE A 111 -3.44 -1.75 12.64
CA PHE A 111 -2.41 -0.71 12.57
C PHE A 111 -0.99 -1.26 12.40
N ASP A 112 -0.85 -2.56 12.18
CA ASP A 112 0.44 -3.18 11.89
C ASP A 112 0.75 -3.13 10.39
N TYR A 113 1.83 -2.41 10.01
CA TYR A 113 2.29 -2.33 8.62
C TYR A 113 2.94 -3.64 8.13
N GLN A 114 3.42 -4.50 9.03
CA GLN A 114 3.99 -5.80 8.66
C GLN A 114 3.00 -6.68 7.90
N TYR A 115 1.71 -6.48 8.14
CA TYR A 115 0.67 -7.15 7.36
C TYR A 115 0.83 -6.99 5.84
N PHE A 116 1.26 -5.82 5.38
CA PHE A 116 1.44 -5.52 3.95
C PHE A 116 2.72 -6.15 3.40
N LEU A 117 3.67 -6.50 4.26
CA LEU A 117 4.96 -7.08 3.91
C LEU A 117 4.96 -8.62 3.93
N ARG A 118 3.89 -9.28 4.40
CA ARG A 118 3.80 -10.73 4.63
C ARG A 118 4.11 -11.63 3.42
N ASN A 119 4.06 -11.09 2.22
CA ASN A 119 4.31 -11.86 0.99
C ASN A 119 5.69 -11.55 0.36
N ILE A 120 6.50 -10.68 0.98
CA ILE A 120 7.79 -10.26 0.41
C ILE A 120 8.71 -11.47 0.24
N ASP A 121 8.86 -12.29 1.27
CA ASP A 121 9.74 -13.47 1.22
C ASP A 121 9.30 -14.45 0.12
N ASN A 122 8.01 -14.66 -0.07
CA ASN A 122 7.46 -15.48 -1.15
C ASN A 122 7.76 -14.89 -2.54
N ILE A 123 7.82 -13.56 -2.66
CA ILE A 123 8.17 -12.88 -3.91
C ILE A 123 9.65 -13.05 -4.20
N PHE A 124 10.52 -12.82 -3.21
CA PHE A 124 11.97 -12.97 -3.37
C PHE A 124 12.40 -14.41 -3.63
N ALA A 125 11.79 -15.37 -2.95
CA ALA A 125 12.04 -16.80 -3.19
C ALA A 125 11.82 -17.26 -4.65
N ARG A 126 11.02 -16.52 -5.44
CA ARG A 126 10.83 -16.80 -6.87
C ARG A 126 12.05 -16.45 -7.72
N PHE A 127 13.01 -15.75 -7.18
CA PHE A 127 14.23 -15.28 -7.83
C PHE A 127 15.49 -15.85 -7.16
N ASP A 128 15.32 -16.87 -6.31
CA ASP A 128 16.42 -17.47 -5.51
C ASP A 128 17.17 -16.44 -4.65
N LEU A 129 16.46 -15.44 -4.11
CA LEU A 129 16.96 -14.37 -3.25
C LEU A 129 16.39 -14.48 -1.83
#